data_034a19dd5a5698529442a783e627d3b6
#
_entry.id   034a19dd5a5698529442a783e627d3b6
#
_cell.length_a   1.000
_cell.length_b   1.000
_cell.length_c   1.000
_cell.angle_alpha   90.00
_cell.angle_beta   90.00
_cell.angle_gamma   90.00
#
_symmetry.space_group_name_H-M   'P 1'
#
loop_
_entity.id
_entity.type
_entity.pdbx_description
1 polymer ?
#
loop_
_entity_poly.entity_id
_entity_poly.type
_entity_poly.pdbx_seq_one_letter_code
_entity_poly.pdbx_strand_id
1 'polypeptide(L)'
;MSLQEKLLNIQAELKAPKGQYNSYGNYKYRSCEDILEAVKPLLKKYNCVLRISDDIEHIGERYYIKAIASIEDADEPDKLNHIVNIAYAREEETKKGMDGAQITGTASSYARKYALNGLFLIDDTKDADTDEHAKQTAAGEEKKATAKQIEIIRKIAEEQGKTLKEEVVKSWSMKQASDFITEHKGAKK
;
A
#
# COMPACT_ATOMS: atom_id res chain seq x y z
N MET A 1 -22.96 -15.45 -25.66
CA MET A 1 -21.63 -15.55 -24.99
C MET A 1 -21.89 -15.88 -23.53
N SER A 2 -21.29 -16.95 -23.00
CA SER A 2 -21.44 -17.31 -21.59
C SER A 2 -20.75 -16.30 -20.68
N LEU A 3 -21.11 -16.26 -19.39
CA LEU A 3 -20.44 -15.38 -18.40
C LEU A 3 -18.93 -15.65 -18.35
N GLN A 4 -18.51 -16.94 -18.46
CA GLN A 4 -17.11 -17.33 -18.49
C GLN A 4 -16.37 -16.73 -19.70
N GLU A 5 -16.98 -16.75 -20.89
CA GLU A 5 -16.39 -16.12 -22.08
C GLU A 5 -16.34 -14.61 -21.97
N LYS A 6 -17.37 -13.99 -21.37
CA LYS A 6 -17.37 -12.56 -21.10
C LYS A 6 -16.22 -12.17 -20.15
N LEU A 7 -16.04 -12.92 -19.05
CA LEU A 7 -14.96 -12.69 -18.10
C LEU A 7 -13.58 -12.90 -18.73
N LEU A 8 -13.40 -13.98 -19.52
CA LEU A 8 -12.16 -14.24 -20.24
C LEU A 8 -11.74 -13.06 -21.13
N ASN A 9 -12.69 -12.50 -21.86
CA ASN A 9 -12.45 -11.33 -22.70
C ASN A 9 -12.10 -10.08 -21.87
N ILE A 10 -12.80 -9.86 -20.76
CA ILE A 10 -12.49 -8.77 -19.84
C ILE A 10 -11.06 -8.93 -19.29
N GLN A 11 -10.67 -10.11 -18.83
CA GLN A 11 -9.33 -10.42 -18.32
C GLN A 11 -8.24 -10.15 -19.37
N ALA A 12 -8.50 -10.53 -20.63
CA ALA A 12 -7.56 -10.33 -21.74
C ALA A 12 -7.39 -8.85 -22.13
N GLU A 13 -8.44 -8.07 -22.07
CA GLU A 13 -8.44 -6.66 -22.51
C GLU A 13 -8.10 -5.67 -21.39
N LEU A 14 -8.34 -6.02 -20.13
CA LEU A 14 -8.18 -5.11 -19.02
C LEU A 14 -6.72 -4.67 -18.86
N LYS A 15 -6.52 -3.35 -18.89
CA LYS A 15 -5.24 -2.71 -18.60
C LYS A 15 -5.44 -1.75 -17.44
N ALA A 16 -4.89 -2.09 -16.30
CA ALA A 16 -4.92 -1.26 -15.09
C ALA A 16 -3.47 -0.96 -14.65
N PRO A 17 -2.77 -0.02 -15.32
CA PRO A 17 -1.37 0.28 -15.02
C PRO A 17 -1.20 0.87 -13.62
N LYS A 18 0.00 0.71 -13.03
CA LYS A 18 0.39 1.35 -11.78
C LYS A 18 0.64 2.85 -12.02
N GLY A 19 -0.43 3.65 -11.94
CA GLY A 19 -0.40 5.11 -12.16
C GLY A 19 -0.07 5.94 -10.92
N GLN A 20 -0.30 5.39 -9.73
CA GLN A 20 -0.06 6.06 -8.46
C GLN A 20 1.41 5.92 -8.05
N TYR A 21 1.92 6.90 -7.29
CA TYR A 21 3.28 6.88 -6.76
C TYR A 21 3.30 7.09 -5.25
N ASN A 22 3.89 6.14 -4.54
CA ASN A 22 4.13 6.26 -3.11
C ASN A 22 5.52 6.85 -2.89
N SER A 23 5.57 8.14 -2.51
CA SER A 23 6.83 8.84 -2.26
C SER A 23 7.58 8.36 -1.01
N TYR A 24 6.85 7.76 -0.04
CA TYR A 24 7.45 7.22 1.17
C TYR A 24 8.18 5.90 0.89
N GLY A 25 7.54 5.00 0.13
CA GLY A 25 8.10 3.69 -0.25
C GLY A 25 8.87 3.70 -1.58
N ASN A 26 8.87 4.82 -2.31
CA ASN A 26 9.54 5.00 -3.60
C ASN A 26 9.13 3.95 -4.66
N TYR A 27 7.83 3.63 -4.74
CA TYR A 27 7.31 2.67 -5.72
C TYR A 27 6.00 3.15 -6.36
N LYS A 28 5.75 2.65 -7.58
CA LYS A 28 4.47 2.84 -8.26
C LYS A 28 3.49 1.76 -7.85
N TYR A 29 2.24 2.15 -7.62
CA TYR A 29 1.16 1.23 -7.30
C TYR A 29 -0.13 1.60 -8.05
N ARG A 30 -1.13 0.72 -8.02
CA ARG A 30 -2.50 1.01 -8.41
C ARG A 30 -3.41 0.93 -7.20
N SER A 31 -4.39 1.79 -7.14
CA SER A 31 -5.44 1.76 -6.12
C SER A 31 -6.57 0.82 -6.53
N CYS A 32 -7.51 0.56 -5.62
CA CYS A 32 -8.75 -0.13 -5.94
C CYS A 32 -9.55 0.65 -7.00
N GLU A 33 -9.60 1.97 -6.84
CA GLU A 33 -10.31 2.89 -7.72
C GLU A 33 -9.75 2.86 -9.15
N ASP A 34 -8.43 2.78 -9.31
CA ASP A 34 -7.80 2.67 -10.64
C ASP A 34 -8.28 1.42 -11.39
N ILE A 35 -8.45 0.29 -10.68
CA ILE A 35 -8.96 -0.96 -11.26
C ILE A 35 -10.43 -0.79 -11.65
N LEU A 36 -11.23 -0.20 -10.76
CA LEU A 36 -12.66 0.02 -11.00
C LEU A 36 -12.88 0.93 -12.22
N GLU A 37 -12.13 2.02 -12.35
CA GLU A 37 -12.23 2.89 -13.51
C GLU A 37 -11.79 2.19 -14.80
N ALA A 38 -10.75 1.39 -14.77
CA ALA A 38 -10.26 0.67 -15.93
C ALA A 38 -11.23 -0.43 -16.40
N VAL A 39 -11.97 -1.07 -15.50
CA VAL A 39 -12.87 -2.18 -15.85
C VAL A 39 -14.25 -1.70 -16.32
N LYS A 40 -14.74 -0.54 -15.89
CA LYS A 40 -16.09 -0.02 -16.26
C LYS A 40 -16.39 -0.05 -17.75
N PRO A 41 -15.50 0.40 -18.66
CA PRO A 41 -15.78 0.34 -20.10
C PRO A 41 -15.97 -1.10 -20.61
N LEU A 42 -15.21 -2.06 -20.04
CA LEU A 42 -15.28 -3.47 -20.43
C LEU A 42 -16.53 -4.13 -19.88
N LEU A 43 -16.95 -3.82 -18.65
CA LEU A 43 -18.21 -4.28 -18.09
C LEU A 43 -19.38 -3.84 -18.98
N LYS A 44 -19.39 -2.57 -19.44
CA LYS A 44 -20.37 -2.07 -20.38
C LYS A 44 -20.30 -2.80 -21.74
N LYS A 45 -19.09 -3.02 -22.27
CA LYS A 45 -18.87 -3.69 -23.56
C LYS A 45 -19.39 -5.12 -23.56
N TYR A 46 -19.18 -5.85 -22.47
CA TYR A 46 -19.55 -7.28 -22.34
C TYR A 46 -20.89 -7.48 -21.62
N ASN A 47 -21.61 -6.40 -21.30
CA ASN A 47 -22.89 -6.41 -20.61
C ASN A 47 -22.83 -7.23 -19.30
N CYS A 48 -21.88 -6.87 -18.43
CA CYS A 48 -21.69 -7.50 -17.13
C CYS A 48 -21.89 -6.49 -15.99
N VAL A 49 -22.35 -7.00 -14.86
CA VAL A 49 -22.44 -6.25 -13.60
C VAL A 49 -21.35 -6.74 -12.65
N LEU A 50 -20.56 -5.82 -12.12
CA LEU A 50 -19.61 -6.07 -11.05
C LEU A 50 -20.20 -5.59 -9.73
N ARG A 51 -20.20 -6.44 -8.70
CA ARG A 51 -20.56 -6.11 -7.33
C ARG A 51 -19.35 -6.32 -6.43
N ILE A 52 -19.20 -5.42 -5.45
CA ILE A 52 -18.20 -5.56 -4.41
C ILE A 52 -18.87 -5.31 -3.09
N SER A 53 -18.69 -6.24 -2.14
CA SER A 53 -19.15 -6.12 -0.77
C SER A 53 -18.02 -6.47 0.19
N ASP A 54 -18.10 -5.94 1.39
CA ASP A 54 -17.20 -6.25 2.49
C ASP A 54 -17.96 -6.91 3.62
N ASP A 55 -17.27 -7.79 4.32
CA ASP A 55 -17.69 -8.38 5.56
C ASP A 55 -16.52 -8.35 6.56
N ILE A 56 -16.80 -8.49 7.85
CA ILE A 56 -15.78 -8.55 8.89
C ILE A 56 -15.73 -9.96 9.43
N GLU A 57 -14.55 -10.59 9.35
CA GLU A 57 -14.30 -11.90 9.93
C GLU A 57 -13.33 -11.82 11.09
N HIS A 58 -13.69 -12.51 12.19
CA HIS A 58 -12.85 -12.66 13.36
C HIS A 58 -12.19 -14.05 13.35
N ILE A 59 -10.86 -14.09 13.14
CA ILE A 59 -10.10 -15.34 13.04
C ILE A 59 -9.03 -15.34 14.12
N GLY A 60 -9.19 -16.24 15.09
CA GLY A 60 -8.36 -16.25 16.30
C GLY A 60 -8.59 -14.99 17.13
N GLU A 61 -7.56 -14.19 17.34
CA GLU A 61 -7.63 -12.89 18.05
C GLU A 61 -7.55 -11.70 17.12
N ARG A 62 -7.83 -11.89 15.81
CA ARG A 62 -7.60 -10.86 14.78
C ARG A 62 -8.84 -10.64 13.94
N TYR A 63 -9.06 -9.38 13.57
CA TYR A 63 -10.10 -8.99 12.63
C TYR A 63 -9.54 -8.85 11.22
N TYR A 64 -10.34 -9.31 10.25
CA TYR A 64 -10.05 -9.23 8.83
C TYR A 64 -11.24 -8.61 8.11
N ILE A 65 -10.96 -7.72 7.17
CA ILE A 65 -11.94 -7.33 6.17
C ILE A 65 -11.89 -8.37 5.06
N LYS A 66 -13.03 -9.02 4.82
CA LYS A 66 -13.26 -9.95 3.72
C LYS A 66 -13.95 -9.20 2.60
N ALA A 67 -13.28 -8.98 1.49
CA ALA A 67 -13.88 -8.42 0.29
C ALA A 67 -14.33 -9.52 -0.66
N ILE A 68 -15.54 -9.37 -1.18
CA ILE A 68 -16.16 -10.29 -2.14
C ILE A 68 -16.39 -9.49 -3.43
N ALA A 69 -15.68 -9.83 -4.50
CA ALA A 69 -15.91 -9.31 -5.83
C ALA A 69 -16.64 -10.36 -6.66
N SER A 70 -17.81 -10.01 -7.22
CA SER A 70 -18.60 -10.90 -8.05
C SER A 70 -18.96 -10.24 -9.38
N ILE A 71 -18.92 -11.02 -10.45
CA ILE A 71 -19.36 -10.60 -11.78
C ILE A 71 -20.55 -11.44 -12.21
N GLU A 72 -21.55 -10.76 -12.77
CA GLU A 72 -22.83 -11.32 -13.20
C GLU A 72 -23.11 -10.93 -14.65
N ASP A 73 -23.89 -11.78 -15.35
CA ASP A 73 -24.37 -11.46 -16.70
C ASP A 73 -25.61 -10.57 -16.62
N ALA A 74 -25.54 -9.35 -17.17
CA ALA A 74 -26.66 -8.44 -17.19
C ALA A 74 -27.79 -8.86 -18.15
N ASP A 75 -27.49 -9.75 -19.11
CA ASP A 75 -28.50 -10.30 -20.04
C ASP A 75 -29.33 -11.43 -19.40
N GLU A 76 -28.86 -12.02 -18.32
CA GLU A 76 -29.47 -13.17 -17.65
C GLU A 76 -29.59 -12.96 -16.13
N PRO A 77 -30.29 -11.91 -15.67
CA PRO A 77 -30.31 -11.51 -14.26
C PRO A 77 -30.96 -12.56 -13.33
N ASP A 78 -31.82 -13.41 -13.87
CA ASP A 78 -32.55 -14.46 -13.11
C ASP A 78 -31.73 -15.74 -12.93
N LYS A 79 -30.60 -15.87 -13.63
CA LYS A 79 -29.68 -16.99 -13.41
C LYS A 79 -28.77 -16.66 -12.24
N LEU A 80 -28.81 -17.50 -11.22
CA LEU A 80 -27.85 -17.49 -10.11
C LEU A 80 -26.44 -17.86 -10.56
N ASN A 81 -26.02 -17.34 -11.71
CA ASN A 81 -24.72 -17.58 -12.31
C ASN A 81 -23.85 -16.35 -12.09
N HIS A 82 -22.98 -16.45 -11.10
CA HIS A 82 -21.98 -15.42 -10.80
C HIS A 82 -20.64 -16.07 -10.56
N ILE A 83 -19.58 -15.38 -10.95
CA ILE A 83 -18.20 -15.78 -10.67
C ILE A 83 -17.70 -14.87 -9.56
N VAL A 84 -17.17 -15.49 -8.50
CA VAL A 84 -16.76 -14.79 -7.28
C VAL A 84 -15.27 -14.99 -7.03
N ASN A 85 -14.62 -13.93 -6.60
CA ASN A 85 -13.32 -13.99 -5.98
C ASN A 85 -13.34 -13.27 -4.63
N ILE A 86 -12.68 -13.87 -3.63
CA ILE A 86 -12.66 -13.40 -2.25
C ILE A 86 -11.21 -13.11 -1.87
N ALA A 87 -11.00 -12.03 -1.15
CA ALA A 87 -9.71 -11.70 -0.57
C ALA A 87 -9.86 -11.11 0.83
N TYR A 88 -8.81 -11.19 1.61
CA TYR A 88 -8.78 -10.72 2.98
C TYR A 88 -7.68 -9.70 3.17
N ALA A 89 -7.93 -8.70 4.02
CA ALA A 89 -6.90 -7.84 4.55
C ALA A 89 -7.05 -7.76 6.07
N ARG A 90 -5.94 -7.92 6.77
CA ARG A 90 -5.94 -7.80 8.23
C ARG A 90 -6.22 -6.36 8.62
N GLU A 91 -7.13 -6.18 9.57
CA GLU A 91 -7.35 -4.91 10.25
C GLU A 91 -6.35 -4.74 11.39
N GLU A 92 -5.62 -3.64 11.42
CA GLU A 92 -4.74 -3.31 12.53
C GLU A 92 -5.58 -2.73 13.69
N GLU A 93 -5.28 -3.12 14.93
CA GLU A 93 -6.01 -2.62 16.10
C GLU A 93 -5.77 -1.12 16.31
N THR A 94 -4.54 -0.68 16.10
CA THR A 94 -4.14 0.72 16.23
C THR A 94 -3.10 1.09 15.21
N LYS A 95 -3.19 2.30 14.66
CA LYS A 95 -2.18 2.86 13.75
C LYS A 95 -1.98 4.34 14.05
N LYS A 96 -0.73 4.72 14.28
CA LYS A 96 -0.38 6.11 14.60
C LYS A 96 -0.89 7.07 13.52
N GLY A 97 -1.70 8.05 13.94
CA GLY A 97 -2.23 9.09 13.05
C GLY A 97 -3.48 8.67 12.26
N MET A 98 -4.11 7.55 12.62
CA MET A 98 -5.38 7.10 12.05
C MET A 98 -6.39 6.84 13.16
N ASP A 99 -7.65 7.18 12.93
CA ASP A 99 -8.76 6.73 13.75
C ASP A 99 -9.24 5.32 13.31
N GLY A 100 -10.14 4.71 14.12
CA GLY A 100 -10.64 3.36 13.84
C GLY A 100 -11.32 3.23 12.48
N ALA A 101 -12.12 4.22 12.08
CA ALA A 101 -12.80 4.20 10.77
C ALA A 101 -11.80 4.26 9.60
N GLN A 102 -10.73 5.03 9.75
CA GLN A 102 -9.66 5.09 8.75
C GLN A 102 -8.87 3.78 8.66
N ILE A 103 -8.66 3.09 9.78
CA ILE A 103 -7.99 1.78 9.81
C ILE A 103 -8.81 0.76 9.04
N THR A 104 -10.10 0.63 9.37
CA THR A 104 -11.06 -0.25 8.68
C THR A 104 -11.15 0.08 7.20
N GLY A 105 -11.29 1.36 6.84
CA GLY A 105 -11.33 1.82 5.44
C GLY A 105 -10.06 1.47 4.65
N THR A 106 -8.90 1.55 5.29
CA THR A 106 -7.64 1.13 4.67
C THR A 106 -7.64 -0.38 4.41
N ALA A 107 -8.00 -1.20 5.40
CA ALA A 107 -8.07 -2.65 5.25
C ALA A 107 -9.09 -3.05 4.15
N SER A 108 -10.26 -2.39 4.10
CA SER A 108 -11.27 -2.56 3.05
C SER A 108 -10.68 -2.29 1.65
N SER A 109 -10.00 -1.16 1.45
CA SER A 109 -9.39 -0.82 0.16
C SER A 109 -8.36 -1.87 -0.29
N TYR A 110 -7.57 -2.42 0.63
CA TYR A 110 -6.64 -3.50 0.32
C TYR A 110 -7.36 -4.80 -0.03
N ALA A 111 -8.33 -5.23 0.78
CA ALA A 111 -9.09 -6.45 0.52
C ALA A 111 -9.79 -6.41 -0.84
N ARG A 112 -10.48 -5.30 -1.15
CA ARG A 112 -11.14 -5.07 -2.46
C ARG A 112 -10.16 -5.12 -3.62
N LYS A 113 -9.00 -4.48 -3.49
CA LYS A 113 -7.97 -4.50 -4.52
C LYS A 113 -7.51 -5.94 -4.82
N TYR A 114 -7.25 -6.74 -3.79
CA TYR A 114 -6.84 -8.13 -3.98
C TYR A 114 -7.96 -9.01 -4.53
N ALA A 115 -9.21 -8.78 -4.11
CA ALA A 115 -10.36 -9.48 -4.68
C ALA A 115 -10.51 -9.19 -6.18
N LEU A 116 -10.35 -7.94 -6.61
CA LEU A 116 -10.37 -7.54 -8.02
C LEU A 116 -9.17 -8.09 -8.80
N ASN A 117 -7.96 -8.06 -8.23
CA ASN A 117 -6.77 -8.61 -8.87
C ASN A 117 -6.97 -10.09 -9.20
N GLY A 118 -7.49 -10.89 -8.26
CA GLY A 118 -7.77 -12.30 -8.50
C GLY A 118 -8.90 -12.54 -9.50
N LEU A 119 -10.00 -11.74 -9.44
CA LEU A 119 -11.13 -11.89 -10.36
C LEU A 119 -10.72 -11.58 -11.81
N PHE A 120 -9.93 -10.54 -12.02
CA PHE A 120 -9.54 -10.06 -13.35
C PHE A 120 -8.14 -10.51 -13.78
N LEU A 121 -7.46 -11.38 -13.02
CA LEU A 121 -6.11 -11.88 -13.29
C LEU A 121 -5.12 -10.72 -13.55
N ILE A 122 -5.21 -9.67 -12.75
CA ILE A 122 -4.31 -8.52 -12.87
C ILE A 122 -2.98 -8.92 -12.24
N ASP A 123 -1.98 -9.15 -13.10
CA ASP A 123 -0.64 -9.50 -12.68
C ASP A 123 0.14 -8.27 -12.21
N ASP A 124 0.66 -8.35 -11.00
CA ASP A 124 1.65 -7.42 -10.47
C ASP A 124 3.05 -7.98 -10.75
N THR A 125 3.48 -7.95 -12.02
CA THR A 125 4.77 -8.48 -12.52
C THR A 125 6.03 -7.96 -11.79
N LYS A 126 5.89 -7.14 -10.77
CA LYS A 126 6.89 -6.89 -9.73
C LYS A 126 6.20 -7.00 -8.39
N ASP A 127 6.21 -8.21 -7.85
CA ASP A 127 5.79 -8.47 -6.49
C ASP A 127 6.63 -7.64 -5.52
N ALA A 128 5.95 -6.94 -4.61
CA ALA A 128 6.61 -6.26 -3.51
C ALA A 128 7.33 -7.25 -2.57
N ASP A 129 7.03 -8.54 -2.70
CA ASP A 129 7.63 -9.65 -1.94
C ASP A 129 8.93 -10.19 -2.57
N THR A 130 9.36 -9.67 -3.72
CA THR A 130 10.70 -10.02 -4.22
C THR A 130 11.76 -9.41 -3.31
N ASP A 131 12.86 -10.14 -3.10
CA ASP A 131 14.05 -9.73 -2.30
C ASP A 131 14.59 -8.32 -2.64
N GLU A 132 14.22 -7.75 -3.80
CA GLU A 132 14.51 -6.37 -4.16
C GLU A 132 13.72 -5.37 -3.33
N HIS A 133 12.49 -5.69 -2.88
CA HIS A 133 11.72 -4.81 -2.00
C HIS A 133 12.22 -4.91 -0.55
N ALA A 134 12.57 -6.11 -0.10
CA ALA A 134 13.25 -6.32 1.18
C ALA A 134 14.63 -5.66 1.19
N LYS A 135 15.36 -5.66 0.06
CA LYS A 135 16.64 -4.93 -0.10
C LYS A 135 16.44 -3.43 -0.26
N GLN A 136 15.35 -2.94 -0.87
CA GLN A 136 15.04 -1.50 -0.95
C GLN A 136 14.48 -0.94 0.37
N THR A 137 13.80 -1.74 1.19
CA THR A 137 13.43 -1.34 2.55
C THR A 137 14.60 -1.48 3.52
N ALA A 138 15.54 -2.39 3.29
CA ALA A 138 16.80 -2.52 4.05
C ALA A 138 17.91 -1.61 3.50
N ALA A 139 17.90 -1.27 2.22
CA ALA A 139 18.72 -0.27 1.54
C ALA A 139 17.92 1.00 1.24
N GLY A 140 16.90 1.31 2.08
CA GLY A 140 16.39 2.66 2.15
C GLY A 140 17.61 3.54 2.28
N GLU A 141 17.95 4.32 1.23
CA GLU A 141 19.01 5.32 1.28
C GLU A 141 18.86 5.99 2.63
N GLU A 142 19.84 5.77 3.51
CA GLU A 142 19.86 6.42 4.81
C GLU A 142 19.76 7.90 4.49
N LYS A 143 18.54 8.46 4.63
CA LYS A 143 18.31 9.89 4.33
C LYS A 143 19.37 10.64 5.09
N LYS A 144 20.20 11.40 4.39
CA LYS A 144 21.24 12.22 5.01
C LYS A 144 20.64 13.13 6.06
N ALA A 145 21.38 13.42 7.07
CA ALA A 145 20.98 14.34 8.14
C ALA A 145 20.40 15.64 7.55
N THR A 146 19.26 16.06 8.07
CA THR A 146 18.62 17.30 7.63
C THR A 146 19.43 18.52 8.08
N ALA A 147 19.29 19.65 7.39
CA ALA A 147 19.94 20.90 7.76
C ALA A 147 19.67 21.30 9.24
N LYS A 148 18.45 21.05 9.73
CA LYS A 148 18.09 21.29 11.14
C LYS A 148 18.84 20.36 12.11
N GLN A 149 19.00 19.08 11.75
CA GLN A 149 19.77 18.13 12.58
C GLN A 149 21.26 18.52 12.60
N ILE A 150 21.83 18.90 11.48
CA ILE A 150 23.21 19.38 11.37
C ILE A 150 23.45 20.60 12.25
N GLU A 151 22.53 21.56 12.25
CA GLU A 151 22.61 22.76 13.10
C GLU A 151 22.56 22.43 14.59
N ILE A 152 21.67 21.50 15.01
CA ILE A 152 21.56 21.05 16.39
C ILE A 152 22.83 20.32 16.82
N ILE A 153 23.38 19.45 15.98
CA ILE A 153 24.64 18.72 16.25
C ILE A 153 25.80 19.69 16.44
N ARG A 154 25.87 20.74 15.62
CA ARG A 154 26.90 21.79 15.78
C ARG A 154 26.80 22.50 17.12
N LYS A 155 25.59 22.94 17.51
CA LYS A 155 25.38 23.61 18.81
C LYS A 155 25.80 22.70 19.99
N ILE A 156 25.44 21.41 19.91
CA ILE A 156 25.83 20.43 20.94
C ILE A 156 27.37 20.26 20.98
N ALA A 157 28.01 20.18 19.82
CA ALA A 157 29.46 20.03 19.75
C ALA A 157 30.19 21.28 20.30
N GLU A 158 29.74 22.48 19.95
CA GLU A 158 30.26 23.77 20.47
C GLU A 158 30.10 23.84 21.98
N GLU A 159 28.93 23.49 22.54
CA GLU A 159 28.68 23.45 23.98
C GLU A 159 29.59 22.48 24.74
N GLN A 160 30.05 21.40 24.04
CA GLN A 160 30.96 20.40 24.62
C GLN A 160 32.45 20.66 24.32
N GLY A 161 32.76 21.78 23.68
CA GLY A 161 34.14 22.13 23.30
C GLY A 161 34.75 21.19 22.23
N LYS A 162 33.90 20.47 21.48
CA LYS A 162 34.32 19.54 20.42
C LYS A 162 34.16 20.17 19.05
N THR A 163 35.17 20.08 18.21
CA THR A 163 35.09 20.53 16.82
C THR A 163 34.74 19.36 15.91
N LEU A 164 33.53 19.32 15.38
CA LEU A 164 33.12 18.34 14.37
C LEU A 164 33.32 18.93 12.97
N LYS A 165 34.05 18.20 12.12
CA LYS A 165 34.20 18.61 10.71
C LYS A 165 32.85 18.55 10.00
N GLU A 166 32.48 19.63 9.33
CA GLU A 166 31.18 19.77 8.66
C GLU A 166 30.89 18.67 7.63
N GLU A 167 31.92 18.25 6.88
CA GLU A 167 31.83 17.18 5.90
C GLU A 167 31.44 15.83 6.52
N VAL A 168 31.91 15.55 7.74
CA VAL A 168 31.59 14.32 8.48
C VAL A 168 30.11 14.32 8.91
N VAL A 169 29.63 15.45 9.44
CA VAL A 169 28.22 15.55 9.87
C VAL A 169 27.25 15.51 8.69
N LYS A 170 27.63 16.06 7.55
CA LYS A 170 26.85 15.98 6.28
C LYS A 170 26.80 14.57 5.68
N SER A 171 27.74 13.71 6.03
CA SER A 171 27.73 12.31 5.60
C SER A 171 26.84 11.41 6.45
N TRP A 172 26.42 11.85 7.62
CA TRP A 172 25.58 11.07 8.54
C TRP A 172 24.18 10.82 8.00
N SER A 173 23.62 9.66 8.34
CA SER A 173 22.21 9.37 8.11
C SER A 173 21.32 10.14 9.11
N MET A 174 20.04 10.33 8.77
CA MET A 174 19.05 10.92 9.69
C MET A 174 18.98 10.15 11.02
N LYS A 175 19.21 8.83 11.00
CA LYS A 175 19.21 7.98 12.18
C LYS A 175 20.43 8.28 13.05
N GLN A 176 21.63 8.26 12.47
CA GLN A 176 22.87 8.61 13.18
C GLN A 176 22.80 10.02 13.79
N ALA A 177 22.26 10.97 13.04
CA ALA A 177 22.05 12.34 13.52
C ALA A 177 21.06 12.40 14.69
N SER A 178 19.96 11.64 14.64
CA SER A 178 18.97 11.57 15.72
C SER A 178 19.53 10.91 16.97
N ASP A 179 20.24 9.80 16.80
CA ASP A 179 20.86 9.07 17.91
C ASP A 179 21.87 9.96 18.64
N PHE A 180 22.75 10.64 17.90
CA PHE A 180 23.69 11.61 18.46
C PHE A 180 23.01 12.74 19.24
N ILE A 181 21.94 13.33 18.67
CA ILE A 181 21.18 14.40 19.33
C ILE A 181 20.54 13.89 20.62
N THR A 182 20.02 12.65 20.62
CA THR A 182 19.35 12.07 21.79
C THR A 182 20.33 11.76 22.91
N GLU A 183 21.48 11.19 22.59
CA GLU A 183 22.54 10.87 23.55
C GLU A 183 23.13 12.12 24.22
N HIS A 184 23.23 13.22 23.48
CA HIS A 184 23.92 14.41 23.95
C HIS A 184 22.98 15.55 24.43
N LYS A 185 21.66 15.44 24.17
CA LYS A 185 20.65 16.39 24.70
C LYS A 185 20.38 16.24 26.19
N GLY A 186 20.80 15.12 26.80
CA GLY A 186 20.59 14.80 28.21
C GLY A 186 21.72 15.22 29.15
N ALA A 187 22.79 15.81 28.67
CA ALA A 187 23.96 16.17 29.49
C ALA A 187 23.90 17.62 29.98
N LYS A 188 22.74 18.08 30.48
CA LYS A 188 22.69 19.26 31.38
C LYS A 188 22.61 18.75 32.81
N LYS A 189 23.76 18.74 33.49
CA LYS A 189 23.84 18.94 34.93
C LYS A 189 24.25 20.36 35.17
#